data_3177a741ca7f297a8ae2bd4ecbcdb1c0
#
_entry.id   3177a741ca7f297a8ae2bd4ecbcdb1c0
#
_cell.length_a   1.000
_cell.length_b   1.000
_cell.length_c   1.000
_cell.angle_alpha   90.00
_cell.angle_beta   90.00
_cell.angle_gamma   90.00
#
_symmetry.space_group_name_H-M   'P 1'
#
loop_
_entity.id
_entity.type
_entity.pdbx_description
1 polymer ?
#
loop_
_entity_poly.entity_id
_entity_poly.type
_entity_poly.pdbx_seq_one_letter_code
_entity_poly.pdbx_strand_id
1 'polypeptide(L)'
;MKQDNTIGSIKLDLPDVSNTPHTPRPRTWSVGAALGAIGYGYVVVMIGFLYLPILVMALMSANASPLYELPFHFTTHWYQALAEDGVLKAAAFRSIEIALWTTLLSTVLGVMASLAFFRYDFAGKRFLQAMLFPPMAIPWLITGTAMLIFFFAIGIGRGLHAILLGHVALALPYVIIVVGARLRTFSPELELAARSLGASGWQITWRVTLPAIAPGVVAGALFAFAVSFDQFVVSYFLSDPGETTLPVEIYSAIRKGFTPEINAISTIIIVVSMGTMLIVSRLYRFGGEQ
;
A
#
# COMPACT_ATOMS: atom_id res chain seq x y z
N MET A 1 -30.49 67.00 48.87
CA MET A 1 -29.23 67.40 48.22
C MET A 1 -29.19 66.69 46.89
N LYS A 2 -29.73 67.36 45.84
CA LYS A 2 -29.77 66.87 44.43
C LYS A 2 -28.48 67.26 43.78
N GLN A 3 -27.69 66.33 43.27
CA GLN A 3 -26.59 66.65 42.33
C GLN A 3 -27.12 66.40 40.91
N ASP A 4 -27.25 67.52 40.23
CA ASP A 4 -27.47 67.62 38.81
C ASP A 4 -26.14 67.30 38.09
N ASN A 5 -26.14 66.26 37.28
CA ASN A 5 -25.01 65.94 36.38
C ASN A 5 -25.51 66.01 34.94
N THR A 6 -25.58 67.24 34.43
CA THR A 6 -25.77 67.50 33.01
C THR A 6 -24.43 67.43 32.31
N ILE A 7 -24.08 66.28 31.69
CA ILE A 7 -22.99 66.21 30.73
C ILE A 7 -23.60 66.26 29.34
N GLY A 8 -23.22 67.32 28.61
CA GLY A 8 -23.73 67.66 27.28
C GLY A 8 -23.59 66.51 26.26
N SER A 9 -24.70 66.16 25.67
CA SER A 9 -24.76 65.24 24.55
C SER A 9 -24.21 65.89 23.28
N ILE A 10 -22.95 65.59 22.93
CA ILE A 10 -22.43 65.89 21.61
C ILE A 10 -23.10 64.87 20.66
N LYS A 11 -24.08 65.37 19.85
CA LYS A 11 -24.60 64.59 18.71
C LYS A 11 -23.49 64.56 17.65
N LEU A 12 -22.80 63.42 17.55
CA LEU A 12 -22.00 63.10 16.42
C LEU A 12 -22.94 62.81 15.22
N ASP A 13 -23.01 63.69 14.25
CA ASP A 13 -23.66 63.44 12.99
C ASP A 13 -22.79 62.43 12.21
N LEU A 14 -23.11 61.16 12.37
CA LEU A 14 -22.51 60.12 11.57
C LEU A 14 -23.19 60.12 10.20
N PRO A 15 -22.42 60.12 9.10
CA PRO A 15 -23.00 60.08 7.75
C PRO A 15 -23.78 58.78 7.59
N ASP A 16 -24.98 58.90 7.02
CA ASP A 16 -25.88 57.75 6.73
C ASP A 16 -25.20 56.80 5.75
N VAL A 17 -24.73 55.64 6.24
CA VAL A 17 -24.01 54.62 5.47
C VAL A 17 -24.98 53.75 4.65
N SER A 18 -26.31 54.01 4.76
CA SER A 18 -27.34 53.21 4.09
C SER A 18 -27.41 53.43 2.58
N ASN A 19 -26.73 54.45 2.06
CA ASN A 19 -26.87 54.90 0.68
C ASN A 19 -25.55 54.85 -0.13
N THR A 20 -24.60 53.98 0.26
CA THR A 20 -23.45 53.72 -0.60
C THR A 20 -23.90 52.87 -1.80
N PRO A 21 -23.68 53.36 -3.05
CA PRO A 21 -24.04 52.55 -4.22
C PRO A 21 -23.25 51.23 -4.17
N HIS A 22 -23.96 50.11 -4.20
CA HIS A 22 -23.35 48.80 -4.37
C HIS A 22 -22.66 48.78 -5.72
N THR A 23 -21.39 49.14 -5.76
CA THR A 23 -20.55 48.87 -6.93
C THR A 23 -20.51 47.35 -7.10
N PRO A 24 -20.94 46.81 -8.26
CA PRO A 24 -20.82 45.39 -8.52
C PRO A 24 -19.34 45.02 -8.40
N ARG A 25 -18.99 44.17 -7.44
CA ARG A 25 -17.63 43.65 -7.33
C ARG A 25 -17.30 43.00 -8.68
N PRO A 26 -16.20 43.42 -9.34
CA PRO A 26 -15.80 42.77 -10.58
C PRO A 26 -15.66 41.28 -10.29
N ARG A 27 -16.28 40.46 -11.11
CA ARG A 27 -16.14 39.02 -11.12
C ARG A 27 -14.70 38.69 -11.56
N THR A 28 -13.74 39.00 -10.68
CA THR A 28 -12.38 38.50 -10.86
C THR A 28 -12.47 37.01 -10.73
N TRP A 29 -12.41 36.30 -11.84
CA TRP A 29 -12.05 34.92 -11.85
C TRP A 29 -10.75 34.86 -11.08
N SER A 30 -10.84 34.45 -9.81
CA SER A 30 -9.67 34.47 -8.95
C SER A 30 -8.60 33.63 -9.65
N VAL A 31 -7.40 34.19 -9.81
CA VAL A 31 -6.24 33.47 -10.35
C VAL A 31 -6.13 32.07 -9.73
N GLY A 32 -6.55 31.93 -8.45
CA GLY A 32 -6.67 30.66 -7.75
C GLY A 32 -7.66 29.66 -8.39
N ALA A 33 -8.79 30.10 -8.96
CA ALA A 33 -9.74 29.18 -9.62
C ALA A 33 -9.18 28.69 -10.96
N ALA A 34 -8.49 29.55 -11.72
CA ALA A 34 -7.83 29.15 -12.96
C ALA A 34 -6.64 28.20 -12.69
N LEU A 35 -5.81 28.51 -11.70
CA LEU A 35 -4.73 27.60 -11.26
C LEU A 35 -5.26 26.27 -10.73
N GLY A 36 -6.38 26.26 -10.01
CA GLY A 36 -7.05 25.05 -9.55
C GLY A 36 -7.56 24.19 -10.73
N ALA A 37 -8.17 24.81 -11.74
CA ALA A 37 -8.63 24.10 -12.94
C ALA A 37 -7.48 23.51 -13.76
N ILE A 38 -6.37 24.25 -13.91
CA ILE A 38 -5.16 23.78 -14.58
C ILE A 38 -4.54 22.61 -13.79
N GLY A 39 -4.43 22.74 -12.45
CA GLY A 39 -3.93 21.68 -11.59
C GLY A 39 -4.77 20.40 -11.66
N TYR A 40 -6.10 20.53 -11.62
CA TYR A 40 -7.00 19.39 -11.79
C TYR A 40 -6.86 18.74 -13.18
N GLY A 41 -6.81 19.57 -14.25
CA GLY A 41 -6.60 19.09 -15.61
C GLY A 41 -5.28 18.31 -15.74
N TYR A 42 -4.20 18.83 -15.16
CA TYR A 42 -2.91 18.16 -15.15
C TYR A 42 -2.97 16.79 -14.45
N VAL A 43 -3.60 16.73 -13.26
CA VAL A 43 -3.77 15.46 -12.52
C VAL A 43 -4.57 14.44 -13.33
N VAL A 44 -5.68 14.86 -13.97
CA VAL A 44 -6.50 13.98 -14.81
C VAL A 44 -5.70 13.44 -16.00
N VAL A 45 -4.97 14.30 -16.69
CA VAL A 45 -4.12 13.89 -17.83
C VAL A 45 -3.02 12.93 -17.37
N MET A 46 -2.37 13.22 -16.25
CA MET A 46 -1.32 12.36 -15.69
C MET A 46 -1.87 10.97 -15.29
N ILE A 47 -3.02 10.94 -14.62
CA ILE A 47 -3.69 9.68 -14.28
C ILE A 47 -4.07 8.92 -15.56
N GLY A 48 -4.68 9.61 -16.53
CA GLY A 48 -5.03 9.01 -17.84
C GLY A 48 -3.81 8.40 -18.52
N PHE A 49 -2.69 9.11 -18.55
CA PHE A 49 -1.44 8.63 -19.12
C PHE A 49 -0.89 7.38 -18.41
N LEU A 50 -0.99 7.32 -17.08
CA LEU A 50 -0.55 6.15 -16.29
C LEU A 50 -1.44 4.93 -16.52
N TYR A 51 -2.76 5.12 -16.62
CA TYR A 51 -3.70 4.01 -16.80
C TYR A 51 -3.87 3.58 -18.26
N LEU A 52 -3.52 4.42 -19.24
CA LEU A 52 -3.69 4.13 -20.66
C LEU A 52 -3.02 2.82 -21.10
N PRO A 53 -1.72 2.56 -20.79
CA PRO A 53 -1.08 1.29 -21.14
C PRO A 53 -1.78 0.07 -20.52
N ILE A 54 -2.25 0.22 -19.28
CA ILE A 54 -2.96 -0.85 -18.55
C ILE A 54 -4.29 -1.15 -19.24
N LEU A 55 -5.04 -0.10 -19.61
CA LEU A 55 -6.30 -0.24 -20.34
C LEU A 55 -6.09 -0.86 -21.73
N VAL A 56 -5.04 -0.46 -22.46
CA VAL A 56 -4.71 -1.04 -23.75
C VAL A 56 -4.41 -2.53 -23.59
N MET A 57 -3.57 -2.90 -22.61
CA MET A 57 -3.26 -4.30 -22.32
C MET A 57 -4.52 -5.10 -21.97
N ALA A 58 -5.41 -4.55 -21.11
CA ALA A 58 -6.66 -5.19 -20.74
C ALA A 58 -7.62 -5.35 -21.93
N LEU A 59 -7.72 -4.36 -22.80
CA LEU A 59 -8.50 -4.46 -24.03
C LEU A 59 -7.90 -5.51 -24.99
N MET A 60 -6.59 -5.52 -25.18
CA MET A 60 -5.92 -6.46 -26.08
C MET A 60 -5.92 -7.89 -25.54
N SER A 61 -6.14 -8.10 -24.23
CA SER A 61 -6.35 -9.45 -23.68
C SER A 61 -7.61 -10.13 -24.22
N ALA A 62 -8.56 -9.36 -24.76
CA ALA A 62 -9.79 -9.83 -25.38
C ALA A 62 -9.78 -9.68 -26.92
N ASN A 63 -8.64 -9.36 -27.54
CA ASN A 63 -8.51 -9.27 -29.00
C ASN A 63 -8.01 -10.60 -29.58
N ALA A 64 -8.59 -11.03 -30.70
CA ALA A 64 -8.21 -12.27 -31.39
C ALA A 64 -6.80 -12.22 -31.99
N SER A 65 -6.31 -11.02 -32.37
CA SER A 65 -4.94 -10.88 -32.90
C SER A 65 -3.91 -10.96 -31.77
N PRO A 66 -2.89 -11.82 -31.90
CA PRO A 66 -1.79 -11.93 -30.93
C PRO A 66 -0.84 -10.73 -30.93
N LEU A 67 -0.84 -9.90 -31.99
CA LEU A 67 0.16 -8.85 -32.23
C LEU A 67 -0.38 -7.42 -32.06
N TYR A 68 -1.45 -7.21 -31.30
CA TYR A 68 -2.08 -5.89 -31.11
C TYR A 68 -2.59 -5.25 -32.42
N GLU A 69 -2.94 -6.07 -33.41
CA GLU A 69 -3.44 -5.61 -34.70
C GLU A 69 -4.91 -5.18 -34.62
N LEU A 70 -5.24 -4.20 -35.43
CA LEU A 70 -6.61 -3.76 -35.68
C LEU A 70 -7.09 -4.27 -37.04
N PRO A 71 -8.39 -4.55 -37.24
CA PRO A 71 -9.53 -4.24 -36.36
C PRO A 71 -9.65 -5.17 -35.15
N PHE A 72 -10.24 -4.66 -34.06
CA PHE A 72 -10.49 -5.41 -32.83
C PHE A 72 -11.54 -6.50 -33.08
N HIS A 73 -11.19 -7.75 -32.80
CA HIS A 73 -12.10 -8.89 -32.85
C HIS A 73 -12.15 -9.53 -31.48
N PHE A 74 -13.32 -9.44 -30.82
CA PHE A 74 -13.49 -9.97 -29.47
C PHE A 74 -13.29 -11.49 -29.41
N THR A 75 -12.51 -11.95 -28.43
CA THR A 75 -12.32 -13.36 -28.13
C THR A 75 -12.08 -13.59 -26.63
N THR A 76 -12.45 -14.77 -26.15
CA THR A 76 -12.09 -15.27 -24.82
C THR A 76 -11.07 -16.40 -24.88
N HIS A 77 -10.54 -16.67 -26.07
CA HIS A 77 -9.63 -17.79 -26.33
C HIS A 77 -8.39 -17.76 -25.40
N TRP A 78 -7.80 -16.58 -25.19
CA TRP A 78 -6.60 -16.45 -24.35
C TRP A 78 -6.87 -16.76 -22.87
N TYR A 79 -8.08 -16.53 -22.38
CA TYR A 79 -8.48 -16.91 -21.02
C TYR A 79 -8.69 -18.43 -20.91
N GLN A 80 -9.16 -19.07 -21.97
CA GLN A 80 -9.28 -20.53 -22.04
C GLN A 80 -7.90 -21.18 -22.11
N ALA A 81 -7.01 -20.69 -23.01
CA ALA A 81 -5.62 -21.14 -23.11
C ALA A 81 -4.90 -20.99 -21.77
N LEU A 82 -5.04 -19.84 -21.09
CA LEU A 82 -4.52 -19.63 -19.74
C LEU A 82 -5.07 -20.64 -18.73
N ALA A 83 -6.36 -20.99 -18.83
CA ALA A 83 -6.97 -21.98 -17.95
C ALA A 83 -6.47 -23.42 -18.21
N GLU A 84 -5.85 -23.69 -19.36
CA GLU A 84 -5.22 -24.95 -19.72
C GLU A 84 -3.72 -24.96 -19.42
N ASP A 85 -3.08 -23.77 -19.34
CA ASP A 85 -1.65 -23.65 -19.04
C ASP A 85 -1.33 -24.08 -17.59
N GLY A 86 -0.79 -25.28 -17.48
CA GLY A 86 -0.39 -25.85 -16.18
C GLY A 86 0.79 -25.14 -15.52
N VAL A 87 1.70 -24.53 -16.32
CA VAL A 87 2.90 -23.86 -15.81
C VAL A 87 2.53 -22.52 -15.17
N LEU A 88 1.77 -21.68 -15.88
CA LEU A 88 1.32 -20.39 -15.36
C LEU A 88 0.41 -20.55 -14.14
N LYS A 89 -0.50 -21.55 -14.15
CA LYS A 89 -1.33 -21.85 -12.97
C LYS A 89 -0.49 -22.27 -11.76
N ALA A 90 0.44 -23.19 -11.94
CA ALA A 90 1.31 -23.64 -10.85
C ALA A 90 2.16 -22.47 -10.31
N ALA A 91 2.68 -21.61 -11.17
CA ALA A 91 3.42 -20.41 -10.77
C ALA A 91 2.52 -19.40 -10.00
N ALA A 92 1.27 -19.23 -10.43
CA ALA A 92 0.30 -18.39 -9.74
C ALA A 92 -0.01 -18.91 -8.33
N PHE A 93 -0.27 -20.22 -8.18
CA PHE A 93 -0.49 -20.84 -6.88
C PHE A 93 0.71 -20.68 -5.95
N ARG A 94 1.95 -20.91 -6.47
CA ARG A 94 3.18 -20.72 -5.69
C ARG A 94 3.35 -19.25 -5.24
N SER A 95 3.05 -18.28 -6.11
CA SER A 95 3.10 -16.87 -5.74
C SER A 95 2.12 -16.52 -4.62
N ILE A 96 0.89 -17.05 -4.68
CA ILE A 96 -0.12 -16.83 -3.64
C ILE A 96 0.34 -17.50 -2.34
N GLU A 97 0.81 -18.74 -2.39
CA GLU A 97 1.28 -19.48 -1.23
C GLU A 97 2.45 -18.76 -0.54
N ILE A 98 3.49 -18.37 -1.30
CA ILE A 98 4.63 -17.61 -0.78
C ILE A 98 4.16 -16.26 -0.19
N ALA A 99 3.28 -15.53 -0.89
CA ALA A 99 2.77 -14.26 -0.40
C ALA A 99 1.98 -14.42 0.90
N LEU A 100 1.17 -15.48 1.05
CA LEU A 100 0.43 -15.75 2.28
C LEU A 100 1.37 -16.09 3.45
N TRP A 101 2.35 -16.99 3.23
CA TRP A 101 3.34 -17.31 4.25
C TRP A 101 4.21 -16.11 4.63
N THR A 102 4.65 -15.34 3.64
CA THR A 102 5.39 -14.08 3.87
C THR A 102 4.55 -13.12 4.71
N THR A 103 3.28 -12.95 4.36
CA THR A 103 2.36 -12.07 5.10
C THR A 103 2.21 -12.52 6.55
N LEU A 104 1.96 -13.80 6.77
CA LEU A 104 1.80 -14.36 8.11
C LEU A 104 3.07 -14.14 8.94
N LEU A 105 4.22 -14.57 8.44
CA LEU A 105 5.50 -14.51 9.16
C LEU A 105 5.92 -13.05 9.40
N SER A 106 5.87 -12.20 8.37
CA SER A 106 6.24 -10.79 8.50
C SER A 106 5.29 -10.02 9.40
N THR A 107 3.98 -10.35 9.41
CA THR A 107 3.02 -9.69 10.30
C THR A 107 3.27 -10.09 11.75
N VAL A 108 3.43 -11.37 12.04
CA VAL A 108 3.70 -11.82 13.40
C VAL A 108 4.99 -11.22 13.93
N LEU A 109 6.09 -11.37 13.18
CA LEU A 109 7.41 -10.84 13.57
C LEU A 109 7.41 -9.32 13.65
N GLY A 110 6.76 -8.65 12.68
CA GLY A 110 6.67 -7.20 12.61
C GLY A 110 5.86 -6.58 13.75
N VAL A 111 4.75 -7.21 14.13
CA VAL A 111 3.96 -6.78 15.30
C VAL A 111 4.77 -6.97 16.58
N MET A 112 5.43 -8.11 16.76
CA MET A 112 6.29 -8.36 17.93
C MET A 112 7.43 -7.34 18.02
N ALA A 113 8.13 -7.08 16.90
CA ALA A 113 9.20 -6.09 16.85
C ALA A 113 8.68 -4.66 17.11
N SER A 114 7.53 -4.29 16.54
CA SER A 114 6.91 -2.98 16.76
C SER A 114 6.52 -2.77 18.23
N LEU A 115 5.92 -3.78 18.85
CA LEU A 115 5.60 -3.73 20.29
C LEU A 115 6.86 -3.62 21.14
N ALA A 116 7.93 -4.36 20.80
CA ALA A 116 9.20 -4.28 21.50
C ALA A 116 9.81 -2.87 21.39
N PHE A 117 9.83 -2.30 20.19
CA PHE A 117 10.34 -0.93 19.96
C PHE A 117 9.47 0.15 20.59
N PHE A 118 8.18 -0.07 20.73
CA PHE A 118 7.29 0.92 21.34
C PHE A 118 7.33 0.87 22.86
N ARG A 119 7.36 -0.32 23.48
CA ARG A 119 7.21 -0.50 24.94
C ARG A 119 8.50 -0.51 25.72
N TYR A 120 9.61 -0.91 25.09
CA TYR A 120 10.86 -1.13 25.78
C TYR A 120 11.94 -0.19 25.31
N ASP A 121 12.75 0.27 26.26
CA ASP A 121 14.02 0.94 26.00
C ASP A 121 15.15 -0.04 26.34
N PHE A 122 15.94 -0.36 25.34
CA PHE A 122 17.05 -1.32 25.44
C PHE A 122 18.27 -0.84 24.65
N ALA A 123 19.45 -1.33 25.04
CA ALA A 123 20.70 -1.02 24.34
C ALA A 123 20.64 -1.52 22.90
N GLY A 124 21.01 -0.66 21.93
CA GLY A 124 20.96 -0.99 20.50
C GLY A 124 19.63 -0.75 19.80
N LYS A 125 18.55 -0.34 20.49
CA LYS A 125 17.24 -0.03 19.89
C LYS A 125 17.34 0.87 18.66
N ARG A 126 18.08 1.99 18.76
CA ARG A 126 18.28 2.94 17.66
C ARG A 126 19.01 2.33 16.47
N PHE A 127 20.00 1.48 16.75
CA PHE A 127 20.73 0.76 15.71
C PHE A 127 19.81 -0.22 14.97
N LEU A 128 19.02 -1.04 15.69
CA LEU A 128 18.06 -1.96 15.09
C LEU A 128 16.98 -1.24 14.28
N GLN A 129 16.48 -0.11 14.78
CA GLN A 129 15.54 0.72 14.01
C GLN A 129 16.18 1.27 12.73
N ALA A 130 17.44 1.69 12.79
CA ALA A 130 18.17 2.15 11.61
C ALA A 130 18.39 1.02 10.59
N MET A 131 18.56 -0.22 11.04
CA MET A 131 18.73 -1.40 10.18
C MET A 131 17.46 -1.78 9.39
N LEU A 132 16.30 -1.19 9.69
CA LEU A 132 15.09 -1.37 8.88
C LEU A 132 15.13 -0.64 7.53
N PHE A 133 15.94 0.43 7.41
CA PHE A 133 15.97 1.25 6.19
C PHE A 133 16.79 0.65 5.04
N PRO A 134 17.97 0.04 5.26
CA PRO A 134 18.79 -0.48 4.17
C PRO A 134 18.06 -1.44 3.21
N PRO A 135 17.25 -2.41 3.66
CA PRO A 135 16.51 -3.28 2.75
C PRO A 135 15.53 -2.54 1.84
N MET A 136 15.06 -1.37 2.25
CA MET A 136 14.12 -0.54 1.48
C MET A 136 14.84 0.42 0.52
N ALA A 137 16.09 0.79 0.83
CA ALA A 137 16.87 1.77 0.08
C ALA A 137 17.80 1.12 -0.96
N ILE A 138 18.24 -0.12 -0.72
CA ILE A 138 19.14 -0.83 -1.63
C ILE A 138 18.37 -1.31 -2.85
N PRO A 139 18.87 -1.10 -4.09
CA PRO A 139 18.26 -1.64 -5.29
C PRO A 139 18.05 -3.15 -5.20
N TRP A 140 16.86 -3.62 -5.53
CA TRP A 140 16.48 -5.03 -5.36
C TRP A 140 17.36 -6.01 -6.13
N LEU A 141 17.96 -5.58 -7.23
CA LEU A 141 18.93 -6.38 -7.98
C LEU A 141 20.16 -6.72 -7.11
N ILE A 142 20.68 -5.73 -6.38
CA ILE A 142 21.81 -5.92 -5.47
C ILE A 142 21.39 -6.81 -4.29
N THR A 143 20.22 -6.55 -3.73
CA THR A 143 19.69 -7.33 -2.61
C THR A 143 19.46 -8.80 -3.02
N GLY A 144 18.84 -9.05 -4.18
CA GLY A 144 18.61 -10.41 -4.69
C GLY A 144 19.91 -11.18 -4.93
N THR A 145 20.90 -10.53 -5.54
CA THR A 145 22.23 -11.11 -5.77
C THR A 145 22.96 -11.39 -4.43
N ALA A 146 22.91 -10.45 -3.50
CA ALA A 146 23.51 -10.62 -2.18
C ALA A 146 22.86 -11.76 -1.39
N MET A 147 21.54 -11.87 -1.42
CA MET A 147 20.80 -12.98 -0.80
C MET A 147 21.15 -14.31 -1.43
N LEU A 148 21.29 -14.38 -2.75
CA LEU A 148 21.72 -15.60 -3.44
C LEU A 148 23.10 -16.06 -2.94
N ILE A 149 24.07 -15.17 -2.94
CA ILE A 149 25.43 -15.48 -2.46
C ILE A 149 25.40 -15.90 -1.00
N PHE A 150 24.69 -15.17 -0.17
CA PHE A 150 24.58 -15.46 1.26
C PHE A 150 23.93 -16.81 1.54
N PHE A 151 22.83 -17.13 0.87
CA PHE A 151 22.10 -18.40 1.06
C PHE A 151 22.91 -19.59 0.59
N PHE A 152 23.71 -19.46 -0.47
CA PHE A 152 24.65 -20.51 -0.85
C PHE A 152 25.78 -20.66 0.20
N ALA A 153 26.32 -19.55 0.70
CA ALA A 153 27.41 -19.59 1.69
C ALA A 153 27.01 -20.28 3.01
N ILE A 154 25.72 -20.16 3.40
CA ILE A 154 25.20 -20.80 4.64
C ILE A 154 24.47 -22.11 4.39
N GLY A 155 24.48 -22.64 3.14
CA GLY A 155 23.93 -23.95 2.79
C GLY A 155 22.41 -23.99 2.62
N ILE A 156 21.72 -22.84 2.56
CA ILE A 156 20.26 -22.79 2.26
C ILE A 156 20.01 -23.09 0.78
N GLY A 157 20.85 -22.55 -0.13
CA GLY A 157 20.69 -22.71 -1.57
C GLY A 157 19.54 -21.89 -2.15
N ARG A 158 18.91 -22.39 -3.24
CA ARG A 158 17.75 -21.82 -3.91
C ARG A 158 16.50 -22.65 -3.66
N GLY A 159 15.34 -22.19 -4.15
CA GLY A 159 14.06 -22.86 -4.04
C GLY A 159 13.01 -22.03 -3.32
N LEU A 160 11.79 -22.55 -3.16
CA LEU A 160 10.65 -21.84 -2.55
C LEU A 160 10.94 -21.37 -1.12
N HIS A 161 11.70 -22.16 -0.33
CA HIS A 161 12.11 -21.80 1.02
C HIS A 161 13.03 -20.58 1.03
N ALA A 162 13.98 -20.49 0.08
CA ALA A 162 14.88 -19.34 -0.05
C ALA A 162 14.10 -18.10 -0.48
N ILE A 163 13.17 -18.22 -1.44
CA ILE A 163 12.26 -17.15 -1.84
C ILE A 163 11.45 -16.66 -0.64
N LEU A 164 10.85 -17.56 0.12
CA LEU A 164 10.07 -17.20 1.31
C LEU A 164 10.90 -16.40 2.31
N LEU A 165 12.09 -16.87 2.66
CA LEU A 165 12.99 -16.16 3.58
C LEU A 165 13.38 -14.77 3.06
N GLY A 166 13.71 -14.68 1.77
CA GLY A 166 14.02 -13.40 1.12
C GLY A 166 12.85 -12.42 1.15
N HIS A 167 11.64 -12.90 0.84
CA HIS A 167 10.43 -12.07 0.86
C HIS A 167 10.07 -11.62 2.28
N VAL A 168 10.21 -12.49 3.29
CA VAL A 168 10.02 -12.12 4.70
C VAL A 168 11.00 -11.01 5.11
N ALA A 169 12.27 -11.16 4.76
CA ALA A 169 13.28 -10.15 5.06
C ALA A 169 12.96 -8.78 4.44
N LEU A 170 12.41 -8.76 3.21
CA LEU A 170 12.00 -7.53 2.54
C LEU A 170 10.69 -6.95 3.06
N ALA A 171 9.71 -7.77 3.41
CA ALA A 171 8.40 -7.32 3.85
C ALA A 171 8.39 -6.84 5.32
N LEU A 172 9.25 -7.42 6.16
CA LEU A 172 9.30 -7.15 7.60
C LEU A 172 9.44 -5.66 7.96
N PRO A 173 10.35 -4.87 7.34
CA PRO A 173 10.46 -3.44 7.62
C PRO A 173 9.18 -2.67 7.37
N TYR A 174 8.44 -2.99 6.30
CA TYR A 174 7.18 -2.32 5.99
C TYR A 174 6.13 -2.57 7.06
N VAL A 175 5.99 -3.81 7.53
CA VAL A 175 5.06 -4.14 8.62
C VAL A 175 5.45 -3.38 9.90
N ILE A 176 6.74 -3.38 10.27
CA ILE A 176 7.22 -2.69 11.48
C ILE A 176 6.91 -1.20 11.40
N ILE A 177 7.14 -0.56 10.26
CA ILE A 177 6.88 0.88 10.09
C ILE A 177 5.38 1.18 10.17
N VAL A 178 4.53 0.42 9.48
CA VAL A 178 3.08 0.65 9.44
C VAL A 178 2.45 0.41 10.81
N VAL A 179 2.78 -0.70 11.47
CA VAL A 179 2.29 -1.02 12.82
C VAL A 179 2.84 -0.03 13.85
N GLY A 180 4.13 0.33 13.72
CA GLY A 180 4.77 1.33 14.57
C GLY A 180 4.13 2.71 14.46
N ALA A 181 3.73 3.13 13.26
CA ALA A 181 2.99 4.38 13.07
C ALA A 181 1.65 4.37 13.82
N ARG A 182 0.92 3.23 13.78
CA ARG A 182 -0.33 3.08 14.52
C ARG A 182 -0.12 3.05 16.04
N LEU A 183 0.95 2.40 16.51
CA LEU A 183 1.31 2.40 17.93
C LEU A 183 1.63 3.79 18.47
N ARG A 184 2.19 4.70 17.65
CA ARG A 184 2.46 6.09 18.06
C ARG A 184 1.19 6.92 18.28
N THR A 185 0.08 6.57 17.63
CA THR A 185 -1.23 7.23 17.79
C THR A 185 -2.09 6.57 18.87
N PHE A 186 -1.64 5.45 19.42
CA PHE A 186 -2.33 4.74 20.49
C PHE A 186 -2.11 5.43 21.82
N SER A 187 -3.22 5.69 22.59
CA SER A 187 -3.12 6.31 23.91
C SER A 187 -2.63 5.31 24.96
N PRO A 188 -1.48 5.56 25.61
CA PRO A 188 -0.98 4.72 26.70
C PRO A 188 -1.92 4.67 27.91
N GLU A 189 -2.82 5.65 28.05
CA GLU A 189 -3.79 5.74 29.16
C GLU A 189 -4.73 4.54 29.19
N LEU A 190 -5.06 3.95 28.02
CA LEU A 190 -5.89 2.74 27.95
C LEU A 190 -5.20 1.54 28.61
N GLU A 191 -3.88 1.41 28.43
CA GLU A 191 -3.10 0.35 29.09
C GLU A 191 -2.98 0.60 30.59
N LEU A 192 -2.82 1.87 31.02
CA LEU A 192 -2.77 2.24 32.43
C LEU A 192 -4.12 1.98 33.14
N ALA A 193 -5.23 2.35 32.50
CA ALA A 193 -6.57 2.07 33.02
C ALA A 193 -6.81 0.56 33.17
N ALA A 194 -6.47 -0.24 32.16
CA ALA A 194 -6.59 -1.70 32.25
C ALA A 194 -5.72 -2.29 33.38
N ARG A 195 -4.51 -1.75 33.56
CA ARG A 195 -3.60 -2.17 34.64
C ARG A 195 -4.17 -1.81 36.02
N SER A 196 -4.80 -0.65 36.18
CA SER A 196 -5.46 -0.23 37.40
C SER A 196 -6.64 -1.13 37.76
N LEU A 197 -7.28 -1.75 36.75
CA LEU A 197 -8.33 -2.75 36.92
C LEU A 197 -7.78 -4.18 37.17
N GLY A 198 -6.47 -4.34 37.37
CA GLY A 198 -5.83 -5.62 37.67
C GLY A 198 -5.50 -6.51 36.46
N ALA A 199 -5.58 -5.98 35.24
CA ALA A 199 -5.23 -6.76 34.05
C ALA A 199 -3.72 -7.04 33.98
N SER A 200 -3.35 -8.30 33.69
CA SER A 200 -1.96 -8.70 33.44
C SER A 200 -1.44 -8.11 32.13
N GLY A 201 -0.11 -8.00 31.96
CA GLY A 201 0.51 -7.49 30.74
C GLY A 201 0.09 -8.26 29.48
N TRP A 202 -0.10 -9.58 29.57
CA TRP A 202 -0.64 -10.42 28.49
C TRP A 202 -2.08 -10.04 28.13
N GLN A 203 -2.95 -9.88 29.14
CA GLN A 203 -4.35 -9.46 28.95
C GLN A 203 -4.43 -8.06 28.31
N ILE A 204 -3.58 -7.12 28.74
CA ILE A 204 -3.50 -5.79 28.15
C ILE A 204 -3.11 -5.89 26.68
N THR A 205 -2.08 -6.67 26.35
CA THR A 205 -1.63 -6.83 24.95
C THR A 205 -2.74 -7.39 24.06
N TRP A 206 -3.41 -8.47 24.48
CA TRP A 206 -4.40 -9.16 23.65
C TRP A 206 -5.78 -8.52 23.63
N ARG A 207 -6.21 -7.88 24.74
CA ARG A 207 -7.57 -7.35 24.87
C ARG A 207 -7.66 -5.84 24.67
N VAL A 208 -6.54 -5.12 24.77
CA VAL A 208 -6.50 -3.65 24.65
C VAL A 208 -5.64 -3.23 23.48
N THR A 209 -4.34 -3.57 23.50
CA THR A 209 -3.38 -3.04 22.51
C THR A 209 -3.61 -3.61 21.13
N LEU A 210 -3.64 -4.95 20.95
CA LEU A 210 -3.81 -5.58 19.64
C LEU A 210 -5.13 -5.20 18.95
N PRO A 211 -6.29 -5.20 19.61
CA PRO A 211 -7.52 -4.71 18.98
C PRO A 211 -7.45 -3.23 18.58
N ALA A 212 -6.85 -2.39 19.40
CA ALA A 212 -6.72 -0.95 19.09
C ALA A 212 -5.78 -0.66 17.91
N ILE A 213 -4.74 -1.47 17.71
CA ILE A 213 -3.82 -1.34 16.58
C ILE A 213 -4.17 -2.25 15.40
N ALA A 214 -5.23 -3.06 15.49
CA ALA A 214 -5.63 -4.02 14.45
C ALA A 214 -5.73 -3.39 13.04
N PRO A 215 -6.25 -2.16 12.85
CA PRO A 215 -6.21 -1.51 11.54
C PRO A 215 -4.79 -1.36 10.97
N GLY A 216 -3.81 -1.03 11.82
CA GLY A 216 -2.40 -0.94 11.43
C GLY A 216 -1.79 -2.32 11.12
N VAL A 217 -2.17 -3.35 11.88
CA VAL A 217 -1.73 -4.73 11.64
C VAL A 217 -2.25 -5.22 10.29
N VAL A 218 -3.54 -5.01 10.00
CA VAL A 218 -4.13 -5.40 8.71
C VAL A 218 -3.49 -4.62 7.56
N ALA A 219 -3.26 -3.32 7.70
CA ALA A 219 -2.57 -2.53 6.70
C ALA A 219 -1.14 -3.03 6.46
N GLY A 220 -0.40 -3.35 7.52
CA GLY A 220 0.94 -3.95 7.43
C GLY A 220 0.93 -5.31 6.73
N ALA A 221 -0.05 -6.16 7.05
CA ALA A 221 -0.24 -7.47 6.41
C ALA A 221 -0.52 -7.34 4.91
N LEU A 222 -1.40 -6.42 4.51
CA LEU A 222 -1.70 -6.13 3.10
C LEU A 222 -0.46 -5.62 2.36
N PHE A 223 0.35 -4.79 3.01
CA PHE A 223 1.63 -4.35 2.43
C PHE A 223 2.59 -5.52 2.24
N ALA A 224 2.73 -6.40 3.24
CA ALA A 224 3.58 -7.59 3.14
C ALA A 224 3.13 -8.51 2.01
N PHE A 225 1.82 -8.71 1.86
CA PHE A 225 1.24 -9.49 0.75
C PHE A 225 1.59 -8.86 -0.60
N ALA A 226 1.34 -7.57 -0.77
CA ALA A 226 1.60 -6.87 -2.03
C ALA A 226 3.08 -6.92 -2.40
N VAL A 227 3.98 -6.60 -1.45
CA VAL A 227 5.43 -6.64 -1.67
C VAL A 227 5.91 -8.04 -2.05
N SER A 228 5.36 -9.09 -1.43
CA SER A 228 5.74 -10.48 -1.74
C SER A 228 5.17 -10.96 -3.07
N PHE A 229 3.91 -10.65 -3.36
CA PHE A 229 3.24 -11.13 -4.57
C PHE A 229 3.83 -10.53 -5.85
N ASP A 230 4.23 -9.25 -5.82
CA ASP A 230 4.83 -8.53 -6.95
C ASP A 230 6.36 -8.69 -7.03
N GLN A 231 6.98 -9.42 -6.09
CA GLN A 231 8.43 -9.52 -6.00
C GLN A 231 9.02 -10.40 -7.11
N PHE A 232 9.49 -9.75 -8.17
CA PHE A 232 10.15 -10.42 -9.30
C PHE A 232 11.63 -10.71 -9.02
N VAL A 233 12.38 -9.66 -8.62
CA VAL A 233 13.86 -9.72 -8.66
C VAL A 233 14.42 -10.76 -7.70
N VAL A 234 13.99 -10.74 -6.44
CA VAL A 234 14.46 -11.70 -5.42
C VAL A 234 14.01 -13.12 -5.78
N SER A 235 12.76 -13.28 -6.24
CA SER A 235 12.26 -14.57 -6.74
C SER A 235 13.10 -15.09 -7.90
N TYR A 236 13.48 -14.23 -8.86
CA TYR A 236 14.29 -14.61 -10.03
C TYR A 236 15.66 -15.18 -9.64
N PHE A 237 16.33 -14.56 -8.65
CA PHE A 237 17.64 -15.04 -8.19
C PHE A 237 17.56 -16.29 -7.32
N LEU A 238 16.49 -16.43 -6.54
CA LEU A 238 16.37 -17.49 -5.53
C LEU A 238 15.54 -18.71 -6.01
N SER A 239 14.85 -18.64 -7.16
CA SER A 239 14.08 -19.76 -7.68
C SER A 239 14.97 -20.84 -8.26
N ASP A 240 14.53 -22.10 -8.12
CA ASP A 240 15.07 -23.23 -8.86
C ASP A 240 14.31 -23.48 -10.18
N PRO A 241 14.93 -24.18 -11.17
CA PRO A 241 14.22 -24.58 -12.36
C PRO A 241 12.94 -25.38 -12.05
N GLY A 242 11.82 -24.91 -12.59
CA GLY A 242 10.50 -25.52 -12.33
C GLY A 242 9.79 -25.06 -11.05
N GLU A 243 10.46 -24.34 -10.16
CA GLU A 243 9.89 -23.76 -8.92
C GLU A 243 9.89 -22.22 -8.96
N THR A 244 9.30 -21.68 -10.02
CA THR A 244 9.24 -20.24 -10.24
C THR A 244 7.95 -19.62 -9.71
N THR A 245 8.00 -18.33 -9.37
CA THR A 245 6.82 -17.52 -9.05
C THR A 245 6.21 -16.94 -10.32
N LEU A 246 4.97 -16.46 -10.22
CA LEU A 246 4.24 -15.91 -11.37
C LEU A 246 4.97 -14.75 -12.07
N PRO A 247 5.53 -13.73 -11.36
CA PRO A 247 6.30 -12.68 -12.03
C PRO A 247 7.51 -13.20 -12.80
N VAL A 248 8.18 -14.24 -12.29
CA VAL A 248 9.33 -14.86 -12.96
C VAL A 248 8.89 -15.63 -14.20
N GLU A 249 7.78 -16.34 -14.14
CA GLU A 249 7.25 -17.09 -15.29
C GLU A 249 6.74 -16.15 -16.38
N ILE A 250 6.03 -15.09 -16.03
CA ILE A 250 5.63 -14.02 -16.98
C ILE A 250 6.86 -13.45 -17.69
N TYR A 251 7.91 -13.11 -16.95
CA TYR A 251 9.15 -12.58 -17.53
C TYR A 251 9.81 -13.60 -18.48
N SER A 252 9.84 -14.88 -18.10
CA SER A 252 10.39 -15.95 -18.90
C SER A 252 9.60 -16.16 -20.19
N ALA A 253 8.28 -16.07 -20.13
CA ALA A 253 7.40 -16.15 -21.29
C ALA A 253 7.62 -14.96 -22.24
N ILE A 254 7.72 -13.73 -21.73
CA ILE A 254 8.02 -12.54 -22.54
C ILE A 254 9.37 -12.69 -23.26
N ARG A 255 10.38 -13.24 -22.60
CA ARG A 255 11.71 -13.46 -23.22
C ARG A 255 11.71 -14.54 -24.29
N LYS A 256 10.84 -15.53 -24.21
CA LYS A 256 10.70 -16.60 -25.24
C LYS A 256 9.91 -16.13 -26.47
N GLY A 257 9.14 -15.09 -26.32
CA GLY A 257 8.25 -14.51 -27.31
C GLY A 257 6.96 -14.07 -26.65
N PHE A 258 6.42 -12.93 -27.09
CA PHE A 258 5.19 -12.40 -26.52
C PHE A 258 4.01 -13.34 -26.84
N THR A 259 3.31 -13.79 -25.81
CA THR A 259 2.07 -14.58 -25.94
C THR A 259 0.89 -13.78 -25.35
N PRO A 260 -0.27 -13.75 -26.03
CA PRO A 260 -1.42 -12.97 -25.55
C PRO A 260 -1.99 -13.43 -24.22
N GLU A 261 -1.72 -14.66 -23.80
CA GLU A 261 -2.08 -15.20 -22.48
C GLU A 261 -1.50 -14.34 -21.34
N ILE A 262 -0.35 -13.68 -21.57
CA ILE A 262 0.27 -12.76 -20.62
C ILE A 262 -0.64 -11.55 -20.37
N ASN A 263 -1.33 -11.04 -21.39
CA ASN A 263 -2.31 -9.96 -21.23
C ASN A 263 -3.52 -10.44 -20.41
N ALA A 264 -3.99 -11.66 -20.66
CA ALA A 264 -5.11 -12.23 -19.93
C ALA A 264 -4.80 -12.41 -18.45
N ILE A 265 -3.63 -13.00 -18.09
CA ILE A 265 -3.24 -13.18 -16.69
C ILE A 265 -2.99 -11.85 -15.99
N SER A 266 -2.34 -10.90 -16.67
CA SER A 266 -2.11 -9.56 -16.12
C SER A 266 -3.42 -8.82 -15.86
N THR A 267 -4.40 -8.96 -16.77
CA THR A 267 -5.74 -8.38 -16.60
C THR A 267 -6.45 -8.99 -15.39
N ILE A 268 -6.39 -10.31 -15.20
CA ILE A 268 -6.96 -10.99 -14.03
C ILE A 268 -6.31 -10.45 -12.74
N ILE A 269 -4.97 -10.35 -12.71
CA ILE A 269 -4.25 -9.85 -11.54
C ILE A 269 -4.70 -8.42 -11.19
N ILE A 270 -4.81 -7.53 -12.19
CA ILE A 270 -5.26 -6.16 -11.98
C ILE A 270 -6.69 -6.12 -11.43
N VAL A 271 -7.61 -6.88 -12.03
CA VAL A 271 -9.02 -6.94 -11.59
C VAL A 271 -9.12 -7.47 -10.16
N VAL A 272 -8.39 -8.53 -9.83
CA VAL A 272 -8.35 -9.10 -8.47
C VAL A 272 -7.74 -8.10 -7.48
N SER A 273 -6.63 -7.48 -7.83
CA SER A 273 -5.96 -6.48 -6.96
C SER A 273 -6.84 -5.25 -6.71
N MET A 274 -7.46 -4.71 -7.76
CA MET A 274 -8.40 -3.59 -7.62
C MET A 274 -9.63 -3.98 -6.82
N GLY A 275 -10.19 -5.16 -7.07
CA GLY A 275 -11.33 -5.71 -6.32
C GLY A 275 -11.00 -5.85 -4.83
N THR A 276 -9.87 -6.42 -4.51
CA THR A 276 -9.40 -6.57 -3.12
C THR A 276 -9.23 -5.21 -2.45
N MET A 277 -8.60 -4.24 -3.13
CA MET A 277 -8.42 -2.87 -2.61
C MET A 277 -9.78 -2.20 -2.35
N LEU A 278 -10.75 -2.33 -3.26
CA LEU A 278 -12.09 -1.77 -3.08
C LEU A 278 -12.83 -2.42 -1.90
N ILE A 279 -12.75 -3.72 -1.74
CA ILE A 279 -13.35 -4.44 -0.61
C ILE A 279 -12.73 -3.95 0.71
N VAL A 280 -11.41 -3.92 0.79
CA VAL A 280 -10.68 -3.45 1.97
C VAL A 280 -11.04 -2.01 2.29
N SER A 281 -11.04 -1.11 1.31
CA SER A 281 -11.38 0.31 1.52
C SER A 281 -12.80 0.50 2.05
N ARG A 282 -13.76 -0.31 1.59
CA ARG A 282 -15.13 -0.28 2.10
C ARG A 282 -15.22 -0.79 3.54
N LEU A 283 -14.57 -1.90 3.86
CA LEU A 283 -14.55 -2.44 5.22
C LEU A 283 -13.96 -1.44 6.22
N TYR A 284 -12.93 -0.69 5.83
CA TYR A 284 -12.34 0.34 6.69
C TYR A 284 -13.26 1.56 6.90
N ARG A 285 -14.04 1.96 5.89
CA ARG A 285 -15.02 3.08 6.06
C ARG A 285 -16.13 2.73 7.04
N PHE A 286 -16.59 1.48 7.10
CA PHE A 286 -17.60 1.05 8.06
C PHE A 286 -17.06 0.88 9.50
N GLY A 287 -15.76 0.69 9.69
CA GLY A 287 -15.12 0.58 11.02
C GLY A 287 -14.66 1.91 11.64
N GLY A 288 -14.69 3.02 10.90
CA GLY A 288 -14.21 4.34 11.33
C GLY A 288 -15.32 5.29 11.85
N GLU A 289 -16.57 4.91 11.80
CA GLU A 289 -17.72 5.72 12.25
C GLU A 289 -18.27 5.28 13.62
N GLN A 290 -17.47 4.61 14.48
CA GLN A 290 -17.86 4.30 15.86
C GLN A 290 -16.96 5.03 16.85
#